data_9871da181543b2c7371d9b882b34b926
#
_entry.id   9871da181543b2c7371d9b882b34b926
#
_cell.length_a   1.000
_cell.length_b   1.000
_cell.length_c   1.000
_cell.angle_alpha   90.00
_cell.angle_beta   90.00
_cell.angle_gamma   90.00
#
_symmetry.space_group_name_H-M   'P 1'
#
loop_
_entity.id
_entity.type
_entity.pdbx_description
1 polymer ?
#
loop_
_entity_poly.entity_id
_entity_poly.type
_entity_poly.pdbx_seq_one_letter_code
_entity_poly.pdbx_strand_id
1 'polypeptide(L)'
;MIYITGDIHGAFDIHKINPDEFIPGRTLTPNDYVIICGDFGCIWDGGSSDRFWLNWLESLPWNTVFIDGNHENFSVLNAYPEEEWHGGKVHRIRSNIFHLKRGEVFDIEGHSFLAMGGAFSHDVSYRQKDVNWWQEEMLTKEEAENARENLEKRDWKVDYVLSHDIYKSHPLSTSFDNTMDPYNDNQVDIQQALEDIRTKLDYQKWFHGHYHKDLVCEMDGKPTYTMYDNVMKLEDFDHCDTFKSIGSDQPVEM
;
A
#
# COMPACT_ATOMS: atom_id res chain seq x y z
N MET A 1 13.39 13.01 -3.66
CA MET A 1 11.94 13.36 -3.76
C MET A 1 11.13 12.08 -3.62
N ILE A 2 9.90 12.18 -3.08
CA ILE A 2 8.99 11.03 -2.92
C ILE A 2 7.69 11.32 -3.67
N TYR A 3 7.24 10.37 -4.48
CA TYR A 3 5.93 10.38 -5.13
C TYR A 3 5.11 9.20 -4.61
N ILE A 4 3.80 9.38 -4.47
CA ILE A 4 2.87 8.35 -3.98
C ILE A 4 1.76 8.15 -5.00
N THR A 5 1.38 6.90 -5.23
CA THR A 5 0.24 6.49 -6.05
C THR A 5 -0.45 5.25 -5.46
N GLY A 6 -1.64 4.93 -5.94
CA GLY A 6 -2.34 3.68 -5.63
C GLY A 6 -2.00 2.55 -6.59
N ASP A 7 -2.87 1.60 -6.63
CA ASP A 7 -2.86 0.34 -7.36
C ASP A 7 -2.37 0.45 -8.81
N ILE A 8 -1.45 -0.39 -9.24
CA ILE A 8 -0.98 -0.41 -10.63
C ILE A 8 -1.35 -1.68 -11.40
N HIS A 9 -1.84 -2.71 -10.72
CA HIS A 9 -2.35 -3.96 -11.33
C HIS A 9 -1.49 -4.49 -12.50
N GLY A 10 -0.17 -4.43 -12.36
CA GLY A 10 0.76 -4.82 -13.41
C GLY A 10 0.48 -4.08 -14.73
N ALA A 11 0.23 -4.83 -15.79
CA ALA A 11 0.05 -4.28 -17.14
C ALA A 11 -1.16 -3.33 -17.31
N PHE A 12 -2.11 -3.30 -16.37
CA PHE A 12 -3.35 -2.52 -16.53
C PHE A 12 -3.14 -1.03 -16.26
N ASP A 13 -2.57 -0.69 -15.12
CA ASP A 13 -2.48 0.72 -14.67
C ASP A 13 -1.04 1.23 -14.54
N ILE A 14 -0.04 0.40 -14.88
CA ILE A 14 1.39 0.78 -14.81
C ILE A 14 1.76 1.99 -15.69
N HIS A 15 0.93 2.27 -16.72
CA HIS A 15 1.14 3.41 -17.63
C HIS A 15 1.19 4.75 -16.89
N LYS A 16 0.46 4.88 -15.76
CA LYS A 16 0.42 6.14 -14.99
C LYS A 16 1.77 6.52 -14.36
N ILE A 17 2.70 5.57 -14.20
CA ILE A 17 4.08 5.85 -13.79
C ILE A 17 5.07 5.86 -14.96
N ASN A 18 4.57 5.72 -16.21
CA ASN A 18 5.42 5.84 -17.39
C ASN A 18 5.87 7.30 -17.56
N PRO A 19 7.18 7.59 -17.77
CA PRO A 19 7.69 8.95 -17.99
C PRO A 19 7.06 9.71 -19.17
N ASP A 20 6.32 9.06 -20.05
CA ASP A 20 5.55 9.73 -21.08
C ASP A 20 4.25 10.36 -20.55
N GLU A 21 3.65 9.79 -19.53
CA GLU A 21 2.45 10.29 -18.83
C GLU A 21 2.84 10.96 -17.51
N PHE A 22 3.68 10.33 -16.72
CA PHE A 22 4.28 10.87 -15.50
C PHE A 22 5.49 11.74 -15.83
N ILE A 23 5.25 12.97 -16.27
CA ILE A 23 6.32 13.90 -16.71
C ILE A 23 7.41 14.12 -15.65
N PRO A 24 7.12 14.26 -14.34
CA PRO A 24 8.16 14.34 -13.32
C PRO A 24 9.15 13.17 -13.35
N GLY A 25 8.71 11.98 -13.75
CA GLY A 25 9.55 10.79 -13.86
C GLY A 25 10.76 10.95 -14.80
N ARG A 26 10.70 11.87 -15.76
CA ARG A 26 11.81 12.16 -16.69
C ARG A 26 13.05 12.77 -16.03
N THR A 27 12.89 13.33 -14.85
CA THR A 27 13.96 14.04 -14.12
C THR A 27 14.31 13.39 -12.79
N LEU A 28 13.64 12.30 -12.43
CA LEU A 28 13.95 11.54 -11.23
C LEU A 28 15.32 10.85 -11.35
N THR A 29 15.90 10.54 -10.20
CA THR A 29 17.23 9.97 -10.03
C THR A 29 17.18 8.75 -9.11
N PRO A 30 18.26 7.98 -8.96
CA PRO A 30 18.32 6.87 -8.00
C PRO A 30 18.15 7.28 -6.53
N ASN A 31 18.09 8.57 -6.21
CA ASN A 31 17.77 9.07 -4.88
C ASN A 31 16.27 9.42 -4.71
N ASP A 32 15.47 9.21 -5.74
CA ASP A 32 14.06 9.51 -5.73
C ASP A 32 13.22 8.22 -5.63
N TYR A 33 11.97 8.34 -5.15
CA TYR A 33 11.12 7.20 -4.84
C TYR A 33 9.73 7.39 -5.43
N VAL A 34 9.19 6.32 -6.02
CA VAL A 34 7.77 6.20 -6.35
C VAL A 34 7.21 5.08 -5.48
N ILE A 35 6.30 5.43 -4.56
CA ILE A 35 5.67 4.52 -3.61
C ILE A 35 4.28 4.15 -4.11
N ILE A 36 3.97 2.86 -4.15
CA ILE A 36 2.72 2.29 -4.61
C ILE A 36 1.98 1.67 -3.42
N CYS A 37 0.74 2.12 -3.19
CA CYS A 37 -0.08 1.71 -2.04
C CYS A 37 -0.85 0.40 -2.31
N GLY A 38 -0.14 -0.66 -2.69
CA GLY A 38 -0.67 -2.01 -2.90
C GLY A 38 -1.09 -2.32 -4.33
N ASP A 39 -1.55 -3.54 -4.54
CA ASP A 39 -1.93 -4.08 -5.84
C ASP A 39 -0.90 -3.80 -6.93
N PHE A 40 0.35 -4.17 -6.62
CA PHE A 40 1.47 -3.99 -7.52
C PHE A 40 1.29 -4.82 -8.81
N GLY A 41 0.89 -6.08 -8.68
CA GLY A 41 0.47 -6.93 -9.78
C GLY A 41 1.54 -7.28 -10.82
N CYS A 42 2.81 -6.90 -10.62
CA CYS A 42 3.93 -7.25 -11.50
C CYS A 42 4.67 -8.52 -11.06
N ILE A 43 4.17 -9.19 -10.01
CA ILE A 43 4.71 -10.45 -9.49
C ILE A 43 3.55 -11.43 -9.41
N TRP A 44 3.36 -12.22 -10.49
CA TRP A 44 2.20 -13.10 -10.58
C TRP A 44 2.59 -14.58 -10.76
N ASP A 45 3.24 -14.92 -11.85
CA ASP A 45 3.60 -16.31 -12.17
C ASP A 45 5.10 -16.53 -12.46
N GLY A 46 5.92 -15.49 -12.35
CA GLY A 46 7.33 -15.50 -12.75
C GLY A 46 7.52 -15.64 -14.27
N GLY A 47 6.45 -15.48 -15.04
CA GLY A 47 6.40 -15.66 -16.47
C GLY A 47 7.05 -14.54 -17.29
N SER A 48 6.73 -14.50 -18.58
CA SER A 48 7.28 -13.50 -19.51
C SER A 48 6.74 -12.08 -19.23
N SER A 49 5.49 -11.99 -18.77
CA SER A 49 4.86 -10.71 -18.43
C SER A 49 5.54 -10.07 -17.23
N ASP A 50 5.69 -10.83 -16.13
CA ASP A 50 6.38 -10.36 -14.92
C ASP A 50 7.80 -9.90 -15.23
N ARG A 51 8.56 -10.74 -15.97
CA ARG A 51 9.92 -10.39 -16.36
C ARG A 51 9.98 -9.12 -17.22
N PHE A 52 9.04 -8.93 -18.14
CA PHE A 52 8.98 -7.74 -18.97
C PHE A 52 8.77 -6.48 -18.11
N TRP A 53 7.74 -6.49 -17.26
CA TRP A 53 7.41 -5.33 -16.43
C TRP A 53 8.43 -5.05 -15.35
N LEU A 54 8.96 -6.08 -14.70
CA LEU A 54 10.04 -5.91 -13.71
C LEU A 54 11.32 -5.38 -14.34
N ASN A 55 11.70 -5.81 -15.56
CA ASN A 55 12.85 -5.27 -16.27
C ASN A 55 12.61 -3.82 -16.71
N TRP A 56 11.37 -3.50 -17.13
CA TRP A 56 11.03 -2.12 -17.46
C TRP A 56 11.10 -1.23 -16.21
N LEU A 57 10.51 -1.62 -15.11
CA LEU A 57 10.59 -0.89 -13.82
C LEU A 57 12.04 -0.73 -13.36
N GLU A 58 12.87 -1.78 -13.49
CA GLU A 58 14.28 -1.71 -13.12
C GLU A 58 15.06 -0.73 -14.00
N SER A 59 14.63 -0.48 -15.24
CA SER A 59 15.24 0.50 -16.13
C SER A 59 14.90 1.95 -15.81
N LEU A 60 13.91 2.20 -14.94
CA LEU A 60 13.51 3.53 -14.53
C LEU A 60 14.54 4.16 -13.59
N PRO A 61 14.71 5.49 -13.61
CA PRO A 61 15.82 6.15 -12.90
C PRO A 61 15.61 6.29 -11.39
N TRP A 62 14.47 5.88 -10.84
CA TRP A 62 14.11 5.99 -9.41
C TRP A 62 14.01 4.63 -8.73
N ASN A 63 13.78 4.64 -7.42
CA ASN A 63 13.41 3.45 -6.67
C ASN A 63 11.89 3.27 -6.69
N THR A 64 11.41 2.13 -7.18
CA THR A 64 10.01 1.73 -7.06
C THR A 64 9.83 0.96 -5.76
N VAL A 65 8.97 1.47 -4.89
CA VAL A 65 8.70 0.91 -3.57
C VAL A 65 7.22 0.60 -3.47
N PHE A 66 6.83 -0.54 -2.95
CA PHE A 66 5.43 -0.88 -2.82
C PHE A 66 5.13 -1.64 -1.53
N ILE A 67 3.92 -1.50 -1.04
CA ILE A 67 3.31 -2.44 -0.11
C ILE A 67 2.48 -3.45 -0.90
N ASP A 68 2.18 -4.60 -0.34
CA ASP A 68 1.29 -5.56 -0.98
C ASP A 68 -0.19 -5.15 -0.85
N GLY A 69 -0.99 -5.55 -1.83
CA GLY A 69 -2.45 -5.47 -1.80
C GLY A 69 -3.10 -6.84 -1.69
N ASN A 70 -4.33 -6.99 -2.18
CA ASN A 70 -4.99 -8.29 -2.29
C ASN A 70 -4.79 -8.95 -3.67
N HIS A 71 -4.32 -8.20 -4.67
CA HIS A 71 -3.99 -8.70 -6.00
C HIS A 71 -2.50 -9.02 -6.16
N GLU A 72 -1.98 -9.88 -5.25
CA GLU A 72 -0.59 -10.36 -5.29
C GLU A 72 -0.54 -11.88 -5.31
N ASN A 73 0.45 -12.46 -6.00
CA ASN A 73 0.81 -13.85 -5.79
C ASN A 73 1.78 -13.97 -4.62
N PHE A 74 1.24 -14.17 -3.42
CA PHE A 74 2.04 -14.25 -2.20
C PHE A 74 3.01 -15.42 -2.19
N SER A 75 2.71 -16.51 -2.88
CA SER A 75 3.65 -17.65 -3.00
C SER A 75 4.94 -17.26 -3.74
N VAL A 76 4.83 -16.37 -4.75
CA VAL A 76 5.99 -15.86 -5.49
C VAL A 76 6.62 -14.68 -4.75
N LEU A 77 5.83 -13.75 -4.24
CA LEU A 77 6.30 -12.56 -3.53
C LEU A 77 7.13 -12.94 -2.29
N ASN A 78 6.63 -13.87 -1.48
CA ASN A 78 7.30 -14.30 -0.26
C ASN A 78 8.53 -15.19 -0.51
N ALA A 79 8.78 -15.61 -1.75
CA ALA A 79 10.00 -16.34 -2.12
C ALA A 79 11.21 -15.41 -2.42
N TYR A 80 10.99 -14.12 -2.54
CA TYR A 80 12.09 -13.15 -2.69
C TYR A 80 12.91 -13.03 -1.40
N PRO A 81 14.23 -12.74 -1.50
CA PRO A 81 15.08 -12.61 -0.33
C PRO A 81 14.66 -11.41 0.53
N GLU A 82 14.61 -11.64 1.84
CA GLU A 82 14.44 -10.56 2.83
C GLU A 82 15.78 -9.88 3.10
N GLU A 83 15.73 -8.57 3.28
CA GLU A 83 16.87 -7.78 3.73
C GLU A 83 16.43 -6.57 4.55
N GLU A 84 17.36 -5.99 5.31
CA GLU A 84 17.17 -4.71 5.97
C GLU A 84 17.37 -3.56 4.98
N TRP A 85 16.40 -2.63 4.94
CA TRP A 85 16.43 -1.47 4.08
C TRP A 85 15.74 -0.28 4.77
N HIS A 86 16.43 0.85 4.89
CA HIS A 86 15.90 2.06 5.52
C HIS A 86 15.24 1.85 6.90
N GLY A 87 15.77 0.93 7.71
CA GLY A 87 15.33 0.67 9.08
C GLY A 87 14.21 -0.36 9.24
N GLY A 88 13.70 -0.92 8.14
CA GLY A 88 12.70 -1.99 8.14
C GLY A 88 13.08 -3.14 7.22
N LYS A 89 12.32 -4.22 7.25
CA LYS A 89 12.51 -5.40 6.39
C LYS A 89 11.75 -5.26 5.08
N VAL A 90 12.41 -5.64 4.00
CA VAL A 90 11.84 -5.65 2.64
C VAL A 90 12.08 -6.99 1.96
N HIS A 91 11.26 -7.31 0.96
CA HIS A 91 11.70 -8.21 -0.09
C HIS A 91 12.38 -7.40 -1.19
N ARG A 92 13.64 -7.74 -1.51
CA ARG A 92 14.33 -7.14 -2.67
C ARG A 92 13.90 -7.85 -3.95
N ILE A 93 13.09 -7.20 -4.75
CA ILE A 93 12.59 -7.75 -6.02
C ILE A 93 13.62 -7.55 -7.15
N ARG A 94 14.21 -6.34 -7.21
CA ARG A 94 15.27 -5.95 -8.16
C ARG A 94 16.21 -4.96 -7.48
N SER A 95 17.20 -4.47 -8.21
CA SER A 95 18.20 -3.51 -7.70
C SER A 95 17.58 -2.22 -7.14
N ASN A 96 16.44 -1.78 -7.72
CA ASN A 96 15.70 -0.58 -7.36
C ASN A 96 14.18 -0.83 -7.18
N ILE A 97 13.77 -2.08 -6.90
CA ILE A 97 12.36 -2.43 -6.64
C ILE A 97 12.29 -3.16 -5.31
N PHE A 98 11.50 -2.60 -4.38
CA PHE A 98 11.42 -3.07 -3.00
C PHE A 98 9.96 -3.24 -2.56
N HIS A 99 9.65 -4.40 -2.00
CA HIS A 99 8.40 -4.65 -1.31
C HIS A 99 8.60 -4.40 0.19
N LEU A 100 7.88 -3.43 0.74
CA LEU A 100 7.89 -3.11 2.17
C LEU A 100 7.05 -4.14 2.94
N LYS A 101 7.66 -4.80 3.91
CA LYS A 101 6.94 -5.80 4.71
C LYS A 101 5.98 -5.15 5.69
N ARG A 102 4.87 -5.83 5.96
CA ARG A 102 3.82 -5.36 6.86
C ARG A 102 4.34 -5.19 8.30
N GLY A 103 3.91 -4.11 8.92
CA GLY A 103 4.27 -3.76 10.29
C GLY A 103 5.64 -3.13 10.45
N GLU A 104 6.40 -2.98 9.37
CA GLU A 104 7.72 -2.33 9.39
C GLU A 104 7.59 -0.80 9.27
N VAL A 105 8.57 -0.09 9.84
CA VAL A 105 8.66 1.37 9.73
C VAL A 105 9.97 1.74 9.04
N PHE A 106 9.86 2.56 8.01
CA PHE A 106 10.96 2.95 7.13
C PHE A 106 11.28 4.43 7.25
N ASP A 107 12.57 4.78 7.30
CA ASP A 107 13.04 6.16 7.29
C ASP A 107 13.57 6.50 5.89
N ILE A 108 12.73 7.12 5.04
CA ILE A 108 13.03 7.45 3.65
C ILE A 108 13.09 8.99 3.50
N GLU A 109 14.22 9.52 3.03
CA GLU A 109 14.42 10.96 2.78
C GLU A 109 14.05 11.84 4.00
N GLY A 110 14.29 11.36 5.21
CA GLY A 110 14.02 12.09 6.46
C GLY A 110 12.59 12.03 6.95
N HIS A 111 11.74 11.21 6.32
CA HIS A 111 10.36 10.94 6.72
C HIS A 111 10.21 9.48 7.15
N SER A 112 9.40 9.26 8.19
CA SER A 112 9.07 7.93 8.69
C SER A 112 7.73 7.43 8.14
N PHE A 113 7.73 6.20 7.60
CA PHE A 113 6.57 5.56 6.98
C PHE A 113 6.27 4.23 7.66
N LEU A 114 5.05 4.05 8.18
CA LEU A 114 4.54 2.75 8.56
C LEU A 114 3.97 2.05 7.32
N ALA A 115 4.37 0.80 7.06
CA ALA A 115 3.86 -0.03 5.96
C ALA A 115 2.87 -1.08 6.46
N MET A 116 1.63 -1.05 5.93
CA MET A 116 0.54 -1.96 6.30
C MET A 116 -0.17 -2.45 5.03
N GLY A 117 0.42 -3.44 4.38
CA GLY A 117 -0.17 -4.09 3.21
C GLY A 117 -1.35 -5.00 3.54
N GLY A 118 -1.96 -5.53 2.48
CA GLY A 118 -3.07 -6.46 2.55
C GLY A 118 -4.44 -5.81 2.53
N ALA A 119 -5.42 -6.56 2.04
CA ALA A 119 -6.84 -6.27 2.10
C ALA A 119 -7.62 -7.56 1.86
N PHE A 120 -8.90 -7.57 2.15
CA PHE A 120 -9.78 -8.69 1.86
C PHE A 120 -10.37 -8.58 0.44
N SER A 121 -10.23 -9.64 -0.37
CA SER A 121 -10.85 -9.72 -1.69
C SER A 121 -12.35 -9.94 -1.61
N HIS A 122 -13.15 -9.00 -2.08
CA HIS A 122 -14.62 -9.06 -2.07
C HIS A 122 -15.18 -10.21 -2.91
N ASP A 123 -14.46 -10.65 -3.92
CA ASP A 123 -14.85 -11.64 -4.90
C ASP A 123 -14.25 -13.03 -4.64
N VAL A 124 -13.79 -13.29 -3.41
CA VAL A 124 -13.16 -14.56 -3.02
C VAL A 124 -13.99 -15.80 -3.39
N SER A 125 -15.31 -15.68 -3.36
CA SER A 125 -16.24 -16.76 -3.73
C SER A 125 -16.16 -17.17 -5.22
N TYR A 126 -15.61 -16.31 -6.08
CA TYR A 126 -15.40 -16.55 -7.50
C TYR A 126 -13.95 -16.88 -7.84
N ARG A 127 -13.07 -16.90 -6.83
CA ARG A 127 -11.64 -17.14 -7.00
C ARG A 127 -11.25 -18.56 -6.57
N GLN A 128 -10.09 -18.99 -7.02
CA GLN A 128 -9.51 -20.28 -6.68
C GLN A 128 -8.27 -20.06 -5.82
N LYS A 129 -8.28 -20.65 -4.62
CA LYS A 129 -7.15 -20.58 -3.68
C LYS A 129 -5.86 -21.09 -4.34
N ASP A 130 -4.75 -20.41 -4.07
CA ASP A 130 -3.39 -20.66 -4.55
C ASP A 130 -3.25 -20.61 -6.10
N VAL A 131 -4.23 -19.97 -6.79
CA VAL A 131 -4.22 -19.76 -8.25
C VAL A 131 -4.43 -18.28 -8.58
N ASN A 132 -5.47 -17.66 -8.02
CA ASN A 132 -5.80 -16.25 -8.22
C ASN A 132 -6.35 -15.61 -6.94
N TRP A 133 -6.21 -16.27 -5.82
CA TRP A 133 -6.46 -15.78 -4.47
C TRP A 133 -5.55 -16.52 -3.48
N TRP A 134 -4.96 -15.78 -2.56
CA TRP A 134 -4.09 -16.32 -1.51
C TRP A 134 -4.59 -15.85 -0.15
N GLN A 135 -4.60 -16.78 0.81
CA GLN A 135 -4.99 -16.49 2.19
C GLN A 135 -4.08 -15.43 2.84
N GLU A 136 -2.86 -15.30 2.33
CA GLU A 136 -1.84 -14.37 2.77
C GLU A 136 -2.17 -12.90 2.43
N GLU A 137 -3.22 -12.62 1.63
CA GLU A 137 -3.71 -11.25 1.48
C GLU A 137 -4.19 -10.65 2.81
N MET A 138 -4.57 -11.52 3.75
CA MET A 138 -5.08 -11.16 5.08
C MET A 138 -3.94 -10.93 6.06
N LEU A 139 -4.09 -9.91 6.92
CA LEU A 139 -3.13 -9.60 7.98
C LEU A 139 -3.05 -10.72 9.01
N THR A 140 -1.85 -11.17 9.33
CA THR A 140 -1.63 -12.14 10.40
C THR A 140 -1.52 -11.47 11.77
N LYS A 141 -1.74 -12.25 12.83
CA LYS A 141 -1.51 -11.79 14.23
C LYS A 141 -0.06 -11.37 14.46
N GLU A 142 0.88 -12.09 13.85
CA GLU A 142 2.31 -11.79 13.95
C GLU A 142 2.65 -10.45 13.28
N GLU A 143 2.12 -10.17 12.10
CA GLU A 143 2.33 -8.89 11.41
C GLU A 143 1.68 -7.72 12.17
N ALA A 144 0.47 -7.91 12.71
CA ALA A 144 -0.18 -6.91 13.55
C ALA A 144 0.63 -6.61 14.83
N GLU A 145 1.18 -7.64 15.47
CA GLU A 145 2.04 -7.50 16.63
C GLU A 145 3.38 -6.83 16.27
N ASN A 146 3.99 -7.20 15.13
CA ASN A 146 5.19 -6.54 14.62
C ASN A 146 4.97 -5.03 14.43
N ALA A 147 3.82 -4.64 13.84
CA ALA A 147 3.45 -3.23 13.71
C ALA A 147 3.39 -2.54 15.08
N ARG A 148 2.71 -3.16 16.05
CA ARG A 148 2.59 -2.63 17.40
C ARG A 148 3.95 -2.44 18.07
N GLU A 149 4.81 -3.46 18.02
CA GLU A 149 6.15 -3.41 18.64
C GLU A 149 7.06 -2.34 17.99
N ASN A 150 6.99 -2.20 16.65
CA ASN A 150 7.78 -1.19 15.94
C ASN A 150 7.27 0.23 16.23
N LEU A 151 5.95 0.41 16.38
CA LEU A 151 5.38 1.69 16.77
C LEU A 151 5.68 2.03 18.23
N GLU A 152 5.68 1.06 19.16
CA GLU A 152 6.08 1.27 20.56
C GLU A 152 7.54 1.74 20.67
N LYS A 153 8.45 1.19 19.88
CA LYS A 153 9.87 1.63 19.82
C LYS A 153 10.03 3.09 19.37
N ARG A 154 9.00 3.65 18.73
CA ARG A 154 8.95 5.03 18.21
C ARG A 154 7.97 5.92 18.98
N ASP A 155 7.57 5.53 20.20
CA ASP A 155 6.59 6.26 21.02
C ASP A 155 5.27 6.54 20.25
N TRP A 156 4.83 5.62 19.39
CA TRP A 156 3.65 5.72 18.53
C TRP A 156 3.64 6.96 17.63
N LYS A 157 4.79 7.27 16.99
CA LYS A 157 4.94 8.39 16.08
C LYS A 157 5.56 7.98 14.76
N VAL A 158 4.92 8.37 13.67
CA VAL A 158 5.46 8.32 12.30
C VAL A 158 4.96 9.55 11.54
N ASP A 159 5.63 9.93 10.45
CA ASP A 159 5.13 11.02 9.62
C ASP A 159 3.94 10.55 8.76
N TYR A 160 4.04 9.35 8.18
CA TYR A 160 3.07 8.86 7.21
C TYR A 160 2.72 7.39 7.44
N VAL A 161 1.49 7.03 7.06
CA VAL A 161 1.05 5.64 7.00
C VAL A 161 0.75 5.29 5.55
N LEU A 162 1.28 4.14 5.12
CA LEU A 162 0.97 3.50 3.85
C LEU A 162 0.17 2.25 4.14
N SER A 163 -1.06 2.16 3.69
CA SER A 163 -1.83 0.92 3.76
C SER A 163 -2.46 0.59 2.40
N HIS A 164 -2.91 -0.64 2.20
CA HIS A 164 -3.70 -0.95 1.02
C HIS A 164 -5.18 -0.81 1.34
N ASP A 165 -5.69 -1.53 2.35
CA ASP A 165 -7.02 -1.26 2.90
C ASP A 165 -7.00 -0.08 3.87
N ILE A 166 -8.15 0.32 4.38
CA ILE A 166 -8.35 1.48 5.25
C ILE A 166 -8.92 1.08 6.62
N TYR A 167 -8.75 1.93 7.61
CA TYR A 167 -9.29 1.72 8.95
C TYR A 167 -10.84 1.74 8.98
N LYS A 168 -11.42 1.04 9.96
CA LYS A 168 -12.84 0.69 10.01
C LYS A 168 -13.80 1.89 10.07
N SER A 169 -13.42 2.98 10.69
CA SER A 169 -14.26 4.18 10.79
C SER A 169 -14.25 5.06 9.54
N HIS A 170 -13.44 4.73 8.53
CA HIS A 170 -13.39 5.52 7.29
C HIS A 170 -14.65 5.30 6.45
N PRO A 171 -15.19 6.37 5.78
CA PRO A 171 -16.42 6.25 4.97
C PRO A 171 -16.38 5.25 3.82
N LEU A 172 -15.18 4.88 3.34
CA LEU A 172 -14.99 3.84 2.34
C LEU A 172 -14.93 2.44 2.93
N SER A 173 -14.70 2.31 4.26
CA SER A 173 -14.68 1.01 4.91
C SER A 173 -16.05 0.37 4.74
N THR A 174 -16.11 -0.68 3.96
CA THR A 174 -17.33 -1.48 3.84
C THR A 174 -17.34 -2.50 4.95
N SER A 175 -18.33 -2.41 5.83
CA SER A 175 -18.67 -3.55 6.65
C SER A 175 -19.22 -4.63 5.71
N PHE A 176 -18.38 -5.62 5.40
CA PHE A 176 -18.84 -6.77 4.65
C PHE A 176 -19.95 -7.45 5.45
N ASP A 177 -21.11 -7.64 4.84
CA ASP A 177 -22.14 -8.56 5.32
C ASP A 177 -21.61 -9.98 5.08
N ASN A 178 -20.61 -10.36 5.86
CA ASN A 178 -19.90 -11.62 5.72
C ASN A 178 -20.67 -12.72 6.44
N THR A 179 -21.43 -13.45 5.68
CA THR A 179 -21.88 -14.79 6.08
C THR A 179 -20.73 -15.80 6.10
N MET A 180 -19.54 -15.43 5.66
CA MET A 180 -18.32 -16.21 5.73
C MET A 180 -17.29 -15.45 6.58
N ASP A 181 -16.75 -16.09 7.60
CA ASP A 181 -15.56 -15.63 8.29
C ASP A 181 -14.36 -15.92 7.36
N PRO A 182 -13.74 -14.90 6.74
CA PRO A 182 -12.63 -15.12 5.82
C PRO A 182 -11.34 -15.44 6.58
N TYR A 183 -11.31 -15.17 7.89
CA TYR A 183 -10.11 -15.28 8.71
C TYR A 183 -9.91 -16.68 9.23
N ASN A 184 -8.69 -17.16 9.22
CA ASN A 184 -8.30 -18.34 9.98
C ASN A 184 -7.82 -17.95 11.38
N ASP A 185 -7.53 -18.96 12.23
CA ASP A 185 -7.12 -18.75 13.62
C ASP A 185 -5.86 -17.87 13.80
N ASN A 186 -5.07 -17.67 12.75
CA ASN A 186 -3.84 -16.86 12.77
C ASN A 186 -4.00 -15.46 12.18
N GLN A 187 -5.21 -15.07 11.76
CA GLN A 187 -5.46 -13.79 11.09
C GLN A 187 -6.32 -12.85 11.94
N VAL A 188 -6.31 -11.59 11.57
CA VAL A 188 -7.10 -10.52 12.19
C VAL A 188 -7.82 -9.70 11.12
N ASP A 189 -8.91 -9.07 11.50
CA ASP A 189 -9.58 -8.06 10.68
C ASP A 189 -8.64 -6.87 10.46
N ILE A 190 -8.20 -6.69 9.22
CA ILE A 190 -7.22 -5.65 8.87
C ILE A 190 -7.79 -4.25 9.12
N GLN A 191 -9.06 -4.00 8.81
CA GLN A 191 -9.68 -2.69 9.02
C GLN A 191 -9.76 -2.35 10.52
N GLN A 192 -10.03 -3.36 11.36
CA GLN A 192 -10.03 -3.18 12.82
C GLN A 192 -8.60 -2.97 13.34
N ALA A 193 -7.61 -3.71 12.85
CA ALA A 193 -6.21 -3.53 13.22
C ALA A 193 -5.70 -2.12 12.84
N LEU A 194 -6.06 -1.64 11.65
CA LEU A 194 -5.73 -0.27 11.21
C LEU A 194 -6.45 0.79 12.06
N GLU A 195 -7.69 0.54 12.49
CA GLU A 195 -8.42 1.41 13.42
C GLU A 195 -7.72 1.50 14.78
N ASP A 196 -7.30 0.35 15.31
CA ASP A 196 -6.58 0.28 16.59
C ASP A 196 -5.24 1.04 16.53
N ILE A 197 -4.54 0.99 15.40
CA ILE A 197 -3.35 1.79 15.13
C ILE A 197 -3.71 3.26 15.06
N ARG A 198 -4.68 3.65 14.22
CA ARG A 198 -5.08 5.03 13.99
C ARG A 198 -5.42 5.78 15.29
N THR A 199 -6.11 5.13 16.21
CA THR A 199 -6.55 5.75 17.47
C THR A 199 -5.42 6.11 18.43
N LYS A 200 -4.25 5.52 18.26
CA LYS A 200 -3.08 5.73 19.14
C LYS A 200 -1.94 6.48 18.45
N LEU A 201 -1.86 6.35 17.12
CA LEU A 201 -0.73 6.81 16.35
C LEU A 201 -0.77 8.34 16.16
N ASP A 202 0.35 9.00 16.42
CA ASP A 202 0.59 10.35 15.98
C ASP A 202 1.23 10.33 14.58
N TYR A 203 0.46 10.81 13.57
CA TYR A 203 0.89 10.84 12.17
C TYR A 203 0.39 12.12 11.49
N GLN A 204 0.99 12.48 10.36
CA GLN A 204 0.60 13.66 9.59
C GLN A 204 -0.43 13.32 8.50
N LYS A 205 -0.18 12.27 7.70
CA LYS A 205 -1.06 11.85 6.59
C LYS A 205 -1.11 10.32 6.50
N TRP A 206 -2.24 9.83 5.98
CA TRP A 206 -2.46 8.44 5.66
C TRP A 206 -2.73 8.29 4.16
N PHE A 207 -2.07 7.33 3.50
CA PHE A 207 -2.24 7.01 2.09
C PHE A 207 -2.65 5.56 1.93
N HIS A 208 -3.67 5.30 1.11
CA HIS A 208 -4.12 3.94 0.85
C HIS A 208 -4.65 3.77 -0.58
N GLY A 209 -4.70 2.52 -1.08
CA GLY A 209 -5.24 2.12 -2.38
C GLY A 209 -6.62 1.46 -2.29
N HIS A 210 -6.77 0.34 -2.98
CA HIS A 210 -7.87 -0.64 -2.92
C HIS A 210 -9.22 -0.18 -3.48
N TYR A 211 -9.61 1.07 -3.30
CA TYR A 211 -10.95 1.57 -3.64
C TYR A 211 -11.05 2.21 -5.03
N HIS A 212 -9.96 2.25 -5.78
CA HIS A 212 -9.86 2.80 -7.14
C HIS A 212 -10.51 4.19 -7.28
N LYS A 213 -10.21 5.08 -6.35
CA LYS A 213 -10.69 6.47 -6.31
C LYS A 213 -9.58 7.41 -5.85
N ASP A 214 -9.66 8.66 -6.29
CA ASP A 214 -8.82 9.74 -5.75
C ASP A 214 -9.68 10.63 -4.86
N LEU A 215 -9.59 10.38 -3.54
CA LEU A 215 -10.41 11.06 -2.54
C LEU A 215 -9.54 11.52 -1.37
N VAL A 216 -10.01 12.53 -0.65
CA VAL A 216 -9.47 12.90 0.66
C VAL A 216 -10.59 12.95 1.68
N CYS A 217 -10.34 12.33 2.83
CA CYS A 217 -11.21 12.39 4.00
C CYS A 217 -10.41 12.88 5.20
N GLU A 218 -10.95 13.84 5.94
CA GLU A 218 -10.32 14.28 7.18
C GLU A 218 -10.99 13.60 8.38
N MET A 219 -10.19 12.88 9.17
CA MET A 219 -10.61 12.19 10.38
C MET A 219 -9.79 12.71 11.56
N ASP A 220 -10.45 13.24 12.57
CA ASP A 220 -9.82 13.81 13.77
C ASP A 220 -8.73 14.86 13.46
N GLY A 221 -8.96 15.69 12.42
CA GLY A 221 -8.02 16.71 11.96
C GLY A 221 -6.81 16.19 11.20
N LYS A 222 -6.82 14.92 10.78
CA LYS A 222 -5.75 14.29 10.00
C LYS A 222 -6.27 13.81 8.64
N PRO A 223 -5.62 14.21 7.52
CA PRO A 223 -6.07 13.81 6.19
C PRO A 223 -5.69 12.37 5.86
N THR A 224 -6.63 11.68 5.25
CA THR A 224 -6.46 10.35 4.65
C THR A 224 -6.74 10.44 3.16
N TYR A 225 -5.80 10.03 2.35
CA TYR A 225 -5.85 10.06 0.90
C TYR A 225 -6.06 8.66 0.34
N THR A 226 -7.16 8.48 -0.39
CA THR A 226 -7.37 7.30 -1.24
C THR A 226 -6.71 7.59 -2.57
N MET A 227 -5.83 6.71 -3.02
CA MET A 227 -4.96 6.90 -4.19
C MET A 227 -5.33 5.92 -5.29
N TYR A 228 -5.47 6.42 -6.53
CA TYR A 228 -5.65 5.55 -7.70
C TYR A 228 -4.99 6.13 -8.96
N ASP A 229 -5.64 7.08 -9.66
CA ASP A 229 -5.17 7.59 -10.95
C ASP A 229 -3.95 8.52 -10.82
N ASN A 230 -3.86 9.23 -9.69
CA ASN A 230 -2.87 10.26 -9.52
C ASN A 230 -1.53 9.75 -8.98
N VAL A 231 -0.43 10.28 -9.52
CA VAL A 231 0.93 10.13 -8.99
C VAL A 231 1.36 11.49 -8.46
N MET A 232 1.36 11.64 -7.13
CA MET A 232 1.53 12.92 -6.47
C MET A 232 2.84 13.02 -5.70
N LYS A 233 3.50 14.17 -5.77
CA LYS A 233 4.65 14.45 -4.93
C LYS A 233 4.21 14.63 -3.48
N LEU A 234 4.94 14.04 -2.53
CA LEU A 234 4.58 14.04 -1.10
C LEU A 234 4.35 15.44 -0.53
N GLU A 235 5.12 16.42 -0.97
CA GLU A 235 5.04 17.82 -0.51
C GLU A 235 3.83 18.58 -1.06
N ASP A 236 3.22 18.10 -2.16
CA ASP A 236 2.16 18.82 -2.86
C ASP A 236 0.76 18.48 -2.31
N PHE A 237 0.62 17.45 -1.47
CA PHE A 237 -0.67 17.03 -0.91
C PHE A 237 -1.39 18.12 -0.08
N ASP A 238 -0.65 19.01 0.57
CA ASP A 238 -1.24 20.09 1.37
C ASP A 238 -1.82 21.24 0.52
N HIS A 239 -1.55 21.25 -0.78
CA HIS A 239 -1.86 22.38 -1.69
C HIS A 239 -2.58 21.92 -2.97
N CYS A 240 -3.19 20.74 -2.95
CA CYS A 240 -3.71 20.09 -4.13
C CYS A 240 -5.24 20.02 -4.10
N ASP A 241 -5.88 20.52 -5.16
CA ASP A 241 -7.34 20.39 -5.39
C ASP A 241 -7.69 19.11 -6.21
N THR A 242 -6.75 18.20 -6.38
CA THR A 242 -6.91 17.00 -7.22
C THR A 242 -7.86 15.99 -6.58
N PHE A 243 -7.82 15.86 -5.24
CA PHE A 243 -8.62 14.90 -4.52
C PHE A 243 -9.99 15.46 -4.16
N LYS A 244 -11.04 14.71 -4.50
CA LYS A 244 -12.40 15.07 -4.10
C LYS A 244 -12.54 14.85 -2.59
N SER A 245 -12.91 15.91 -1.87
CA SER A 245 -13.18 15.80 -0.43
C SER A 245 -14.48 15.04 -0.17
N ILE A 246 -14.45 14.12 0.78
CA ILE A 246 -15.63 13.41 1.30
C ILE A 246 -15.77 13.67 2.80
N GLY A 247 -17.02 13.80 3.27
CA GLY A 247 -17.31 13.97 4.69
C GLY A 247 -17.15 12.65 5.46
N SER A 248 -16.69 12.74 6.70
CA SER A 248 -16.53 11.57 7.60
C SER A 248 -17.84 10.79 7.86
N ASP A 249 -18.99 11.46 7.70
CA ASP A 249 -20.31 10.91 8.01
C ASP A 249 -21.12 10.54 6.75
N GLN A 250 -20.53 10.63 5.56
CA GLN A 250 -21.24 10.37 4.30
C GLN A 250 -20.80 9.01 3.72
N PRO A 251 -21.74 8.04 3.53
CA PRO A 251 -21.42 6.82 2.81
C PRO A 251 -21.04 7.19 1.35
N VAL A 252 -19.97 6.61 0.86
CA VAL A 252 -19.51 6.78 -0.50
C VAL A 252 -20.11 5.64 -1.34
N GLU A 253 -20.93 5.98 -2.33
CA GLU A 253 -21.41 4.99 -3.31
C GLU A 253 -20.20 4.44 -4.10
N MET A 254 -20.07 3.10 -4.08
CA MET A 254 -19.05 2.36 -4.83
C MET A 254 -19.46 2.11 -6.28
#